data_a0b3070acffef4035361a27fe43ec18a
#
_entry.id   a0b3070acffef4035361a27fe43ec18a
#
_cell.length_a   1.000
_cell.length_b   1.000
_cell.length_c   1.000
_cell.angle_alpha   90.00
_cell.angle_beta   90.00
_cell.angle_gamma   90.00
#
_symmetry.space_group_name_H-M   'P 1'
#
loop_
_entity.id
_entity.type
_entity.pdbx_description
1 polymer ?
#
loop_
_entity_poly.entity_id
_entity_poly.type
_entity_poly.pdbx_seq_one_letter_code
_entity_poly.pdbx_strand_id
1 'polypeptide(L)'
;MNFLKIIISSQRLLVYEDNKIINHYLISTAKNGVGELFGSEQTPRGWHIIRAKIGEGSPINAIFQGRRFTGEIYTPELKAQYPERDWILTRIFWLSGLEVGKNRLGKVDTMRRLIYIHGAPSDTKMGAPGSKGCVRMQNEDLIQLFARTPLGTRVLIE
;
A
#
# COMPACT_ATOMS: atom_id res chain seq x y z
N MET A 1 -8.88 -13.28 -15.61
CA MET A 1 -9.13 -12.58 -14.35
C MET A 1 -7.98 -11.61 -14.10
N ASN A 2 -8.31 -10.40 -13.72
CA ASN A 2 -7.31 -9.37 -13.46
C ASN A 2 -7.09 -9.23 -11.95
N PHE A 3 -5.84 -9.23 -11.52
CA PHE A 3 -5.50 -9.09 -10.11
C PHE A 3 -4.09 -8.52 -9.96
N LEU A 4 -3.79 -8.07 -8.74
CA LEU A 4 -2.45 -7.62 -8.37
C LEU A 4 -1.80 -8.70 -7.52
N LYS A 5 -0.50 -8.87 -7.66
CA LYS A 5 0.28 -9.79 -6.85
C LYS A 5 1.46 -9.05 -6.23
N ILE A 6 1.54 -9.09 -4.92
CA ILE A 6 2.66 -8.51 -4.17
C ILE A 6 3.57 -9.64 -3.73
N ILE A 7 4.81 -9.62 -4.21
CA ILE A 7 5.82 -10.62 -3.87
C ILE A 7 6.80 -9.99 -2.88
N ILE A 8 6.71 -10.44 -1.63
CA ILE A 8 7.51 -9.89 -0.53
C ILE A 8 9.00 -10.14 -0.75
N SER A 9 9.37 -11.35 -1.19
CA SER A 9 10.77 -11.72 -1.36
C SER A 9 11.52 -10.85 -2.38
N SER A 10 10.83 -10.41 -3.44
CA SER A 10 11.42 -9.56 -4.47
C SER A 10 11.05 -8.09 -4.34
N GLN A 11 10.16 -7.74 -3.41
CA GLN A 11 9.64 -6.38 -3.21
C GLN A 11 9.09 -5.78 -4.50
N ARG A 12 8.21 -6.55 -5.16
CA ARG A 12 7.57 -6.15 -6.41
C ARG A 12 6.06 -6.34 -6.34
N LEU A 13 5.36 -5.44 -7.01
CA LEU A 13 3.93 -5.56 -7.28
C LEU A 13 3.78 -5.87 -8.77
N LEU A 14 3.11 -6.98 -9.07
CA LEU A 14 2.86 -7.43 -10.44
C LEU A 14 1.39 -7.18 -10.80
N VAL A 15 1.16 -6.71 -12.01
CA VAL A 15 -0.19 -6.51 -12.55
C VAL A 15 -0.48 -7.65 -13.53
N TYR A 16 -1.53 -8.43 -13.22
CA TYR A 16 -1.96 -9.55 -14.05
C TYR A 16 -3.23 -9.19 -14.82
N GLU A 17 -3.22 -9.45 -16.12
CA GLU A 17 -4.41 -9.46 -16.97
C GLU A 17 -4.42 -10.75 -17.78
N ASP A 18 -5.55 -11.48 -17.72
CA ASP A 18 -5.72 -12.74 -18.46
C ASP A 18 -4.54 -13.70 -18.24
N ASN A 19 -4.13 -13.86 -16.99
CA ASN A 19 -3.04 -14.72 -16.54
C ASN A 19 -1.67 -14.32 -17.07
N LYS A 20 -1.51 -13.09 -17.57
CA LYS A 20 -0.22 -12.56 -18.03
C LYS A 20 0.19 -11.37 -17.19
N ILE A 21 1.47 -11.27 -16.91
CA ILE A 21 2.04 -10.08 -16.25
C ILE A 21 2.17 -8.98 -17.30
N ILE A 22 1.41 -7.91 -17.13
CA ILE A 22 1.42 -6.78 -18.07
C ILE A 22 2.22 -5.60 -17.56
N ASN A 23 2.51 -5.55 -16.27
CA ASN A 23 3.34 -4.50 -15.66
C ASN A 23 3.86 -4.94 -14.30
N HIS A 24 4.90 -4.29 -13.83
CA HIS A 24 5.42 -4.51 -12.48
C HIS A 24 6.00 -3.22 -11.92
N TYR A 25 6.02 -3.11 -10.59
CA TYR A 25 6.53 -1.95 -9.87
C TYR A 25 7.38 -2.39 -8.69
N LEU A 26 8.40 -1.61 -8.36
CA LEU A 26 9.12 -1.77 -7.11
C LEU A 26 8.29 -1.22 -5.96
N ILE A 27 8.30 -1.91 -4.84
CA ILE A 27 7.56 -1.55 -3.64
C ILE A 27 8.47 -1.63 -2.41
N SER A 28 7.91 -1.19 -1.27
CA SER A 28 8.57 -1.35 0.03
C SER A 28 7.51 -1.75 1.06
N THR A 29 7.61 -2.99 1.55
CA THR A 29 6.69 -3.53 2.55
C THR A 29 7.29 -3.45 3.96
N ALA A 30 6.68 -4.15 4.93
CA ALA A 30 7.06 -4.04 6.32
C ALA A 30 8.52 -4.42 6.59
N LYS A 31 9.21 -3.57 7.35
CA LYS A 31 10.55 -3.86 7.86
C LYS A 31 10.57 -5.16 8.68
N ASN A 32 9.51 -5.40 9.44
CA ASN A 32 9.38 -6.59 10.28
C ASN A 32 8.96 -7.85 9.51
N GLY A 33 8.89 -7.80 8.18
CA GLY A 33 8.54 -8.94 7.35
C GLY A 33 7.06 -9.21 7.26
N VAL A 34 6.69 -10.48 7.07
CA VAL A 34 5.30 -10.90 6.86
C VAL A 34 4.65 -11.37 8.14
N GLY A 35 3.38 -11.04 8.30
CA GLY A 35 2.58 -11.46 9.45
C GLY A 35 1.23 -10.76 9.48
N GLU A 36 0.26 -11.44 10.09
CA GLU A 36 -1.14 -11.01 10.03
C GLU A 36 -1.66 -10.43 11.34
N LEU A 37 -0.93 -10.58 12.44
CA LEU A 37 -1.41 -10.16 13.75
C LEU A 37 -1.49 -8.64 13.89
N PHE A 38 -2.55 -8.18 14.53
CA PHE A 38 -2.72 -6.78 14.91
C PHE A 38 -1.56 -6.33 15.81
N GLY A 39 -0.97 -5.18 15.50
CA GLY A 39 0.16 -4.64 16.27
C GLY A 39 1.52 -5.22 15.91
N SER A 40 1.61 -6.19 15.01
CA SER A 40 2.88 -6.80 14.61
C SER A 40 3.77 -5.87 13.77
N GLU A 41 3.19 -4.85 13.14
CA GLU A 41 3.86 -4.00 12.16
C GLU A 41 4.42 -4.80 10.98
N GLN A 42 3.79 -5.94 10.66
CA GLN A 42 4.14 -6.82 9.56
C GLN A 42 3.12 -6.70 8.43
N THR A 43 3.52 -7.06 7.22
CA THR A 43 2.63 -7.06 6.05
C THR A 43 1.85 -8.38 6.00
N PRO A 44 0.50 -8.33 5.94
CA PRO A 44 -0.31 -9.55 5.94
C PRO A 44 -0.26 -10.26 4.59
N ARG A 45 -0.27 -11.60 4.64
CA ARG A 45 -0.27 -12.47 3.47
C ARG A 45 -1.67 -12.89 3.07
N GLY A 46 -1.78 -13.45 1.88
CA GLY A 46 -2.99 -14.07 1.36
C GLY A 46 -3.80 -13.15 0.46
N TRP A 47 -5.01 -13.59 0.17
CA TRP A 47 -5.91 -12.87 -0.72
C TRP A 47 -6.61 -11.70 -0.03
N HIS A 48 -6.61 -10.57 -0.74
CA HIS A 48 -7.24 -9.32 -0.32
C HIS A 48 -8.06 -8.75 -1.48
N ILE A 49 -8.86 -7.72 -1.18
CA ILE A 49 -9.46 -6.85 -2.21
C ILE A 49 -9.13 -5.40 -1.90
N ILE A 50 -9.15 -4.58 -2.94
CA ILE A 50 -9.13 -3.13 -2.79
C ILE A 50 -10.51 -2.70 -2.32
N ARG A 51 -10.60 -2.39 -1.03
CA ARG A 51 -11.86 -2.03 -0.37
C ARG A 51 -12.26 -0.59 -0.65
N ALA A 52 -11.30 0.30 -0.73
CA ALA A 52 -11.53 1.71 -1.00
C ALA A 52 -10.36 2.30 -1.78
N LYS A 53 -10.68 3.26 -2.65
CA LYS A 53 -9.73 4.06 -3.40
C LYS A 53 -9.88 5.50 -2.96
N ILE A 54 -8.82 6.09 -2.41
CA ILE A 54 -8.88 7.41 -1.78
C ILE A 54 -7.85 8.33 -2.43
N GLY A 55 -8.26 9.57 -2.69
CA GLY A 55 -7.35 10.61 -3.18
C GLY A 55 -7.37 10.83 -4.67
N GLU A 56 -8.37 10.32 -5.41
CA GLU A 56 -8.48 10.60 -6.85
C GLU A 56 -8.51 12.11 -7.09
N GLY A 57 -7.68 12.57 -8.03
CA GLY A 57 -7.58 13.99 -8.38
C GLY A 57 -6.74 14.83 -7.42
N SER A 58 -6.27 14.27 -6.32
CA SER A 58 -5.36 14.99 -5.41
C SER A 58 -4.00 15.18 -6.07
N PRO A 59 -3.26 16.26 -5.72
CA PRO A 59 -1.92 16.48 -6.27
C PRO A 59 -0.95 15.40 -5.82
N ILE A 60 0.10 15.20 -6.62
CA ILE A 60 1.23 14.36 -6.21
C ILE A 60 1.82 14.91 -4.90
N ASN A 61 2.26 14.03 -4.00
CA ASN A 61 2.76 14.38 -2.67
C ASN A 61 1.70 14.93 -1.71
N ALA A 62 0.42 14.88 -2.06
CA ALA A 62 -0.66 15.20 -1.13
C ALA A 62 -0.52 14.35 0.12
N ILE A 63 -0.59 14.96 1.30
CA ILE A 63 -0.43 14.27 2.58
C ILE A 63 -1.81 13.82 3.07
N PHE A 64 -1.93 12.53 3.41
CA PHE A 64 -3.15 11.95 3.97
C PHE A 64 -2.96 11.61 5.44
N GLN A 65 -3.97 11.91 6.24
CA GLN A 65 -4.05 11.56 7.64
C GLN A 65 -5.46 11.08 7.95
N GLY A 66 -5.60 9.93 8.62
CA GLY A 66 -6.91 9.34 8.82
C GLY A 66 -7.67 9.13 7.51
N ARG A 67 -6.96 8.80 6.44
CA ARG A 67 -7.48 8.58 5.09
C ARG A 67 -8.12 9.82 4.45
N ARG A 68 -7.70 11.00 4.88
CA ARG A 68 -8.18 12.27 4.32
C ARG A 68 -7.01 13.16 3.91
N PHE A 69 -7.16 13.83 2.77
CA PHE A 69 -6.19 14.84 2.34
C PHE A 69 -6.17 15.98 3.36
N THR A 70 -5.00 16.27 3.90
CA THR A 70 -4.84 17.33 4.93
C THR A 70 -4.81 18.72 4.35
N GLY A 71 -4.65 18.87 3.04
CA GLY A 71 -4.39 20.15 2.38
C GLY A 71 -2.90 20.46 2.28
N GLU A 72 -2.06 19.69 2.94
CA GLU A 72 -0.60 19.88 2.90
C GLU A 72 0.02 19.04 1.76
N ILE A 73 1.10 19.55 1.20
CA ILE A 73 1.93 18.86 0.22
C ILE A 73 3.26 18.52 0.87
N TYR A 74 3.69 17.27 0.74
CA TYR A 74 4.96 16.83 1.31
C TYR A 74 6.13 17.58 0.71
N THR A 75 7.05 18.00 1.58
CA THR A 75 8.35 18.56 1.21
C THR A 75 9.43 18.00 2.14
N PRO A 76 10.70 17.94 1.71
CA PRO A 76 11.80 17.55 2.61
C PRO A 76 11.90 18.43 3.87
N GLU A 77 11.56 19.70 3.76
CA GLU A 77 11.55 20.64 4.89
C GLU A 77 10.48 20.23 5.93
N LEU A 78 9.31 19.80 5.46
CA LEU A 78 8.25 19.34 6.36
C LEU A 78 8.66 18.06 7.08
N LYS A 79 9.32 17.14 6.39
CA LYS A 79 9.88 15.93 7.00
C LYS A 79 10.93 16.26 8.06
N ALA A 80 11.76 17.27 7.83
CA ALA A 80 12.75 17.71 8.79
C ALA A 80 12.11 18.24 10.07
N GLN A 81 10.96 18.92 9.95
CA GLN A 81 10.18 19.40 11.10
C GLN A 81 9.51 18.27 11.87
N TYR A 82 9.06 17.22 11.18
CA TYR A 82 8.31 16.11 11.76
C TYR A 82 8.92 14.76 11.36
N PRO A 83 10.13 14.44 11.84
CA PRO A 83 10.88 13.26 11.38
C PRO A 83 10.22 11.92 11.74
N GLU A 84 9.36 11.91 12.78
CA GLU A 84 8.68 10.69 13.24
C GLU A 84 7.34 10.45 12.57
N ARG A 85 6.89 11.37 11.72
CA ARG A 85 5.58 11.28 11.07
C ARG A 85 5.60 10.20 9.99
N ASP A 86 4.52 9.40 9.95
CA ASP A 86 4.34 8.40 8.90
C ASP A 86 3.75 9.07 7.65
N TRP A 87 4.51 9.06 6.56
CA TRP A 87 4.16 9.81 5.35
C TRP A 87 3.34 8.95 4.40
N ILE A 88 2.02 9.16 4.38
CA ILE A 88 1.10 8.52 3.45
C ILE A 88 0.75 9.55 2.40
N LEU A 89 1.24 9.36 1.18
CA LEU A 89 1.20 10.38 0.14
C LEU A 89 0.42 9.94 -1.09
N THR A 90 -0.13 10.90 -1.80
CA THR A 90 -0.57 10.85 -3.19
C THR A 90 -1.89 10.12 -3.41
N ARG A 91 -2.00 8.86 -3.03
CA ARG A 91 -3.20 8.02 -3.16
C ARG A 91 -3.18 6.93 -2.11
N ILE A 92 -4.35 6.40 -1.82
CA ILE A 92 -4.51 5.24 -0.94
C ILE A 92 -5.38 4.19 -1.62
N PHE A 93 -4.86 2.96 -1.71
CA PHE A 93 -5.68 1.76 -1.84
C PHE A 93 -5.80 1.14 -0.46
N TRP A 94 -6.99 1.08 0.08
CA TRP A 94 -7.23 0.45 1.38
C TRP A 94 -7.60 -1.01 1.17
N LEU A 95 -6.83 -1.92 1.75
CA LEU A 95 -7.00 -3.36 1.57
C LEU A 95 -7.90 -3.98 2.64
N SER A 96 -8.68 -4.98 2.24
CA SER A 96 -9.45 -5.82 3.14
C SER A 96 -9.13 -7.28 2.82
N GLY A 97 -8.93 -8.09 3.86
CA GLY A 97 -8.67 -9.53 3.69
C GLY A 97 -9.90 -10.28 3.19
N LEU A 98 -9.65 -11.39 2.49
CA LEU A 98 -10.70 -12.29 2.01
C LEU A 98 -10.74 -13.63 2.74
N GLU A 99 -9.73 -13.92 3.58
CA GLU A 99 -9.59 -15.22 4.23
C GLU A 99 -9.85 -15.10 5.73
N VAL A 100 -11.04 -15.48 6.15
CA VAL A 100 -11.46 -15.41 7.55
C VAL A 100 -10.50 -16.25 8.43
N GLY A 101 -10.02 -15.66 9.52
CA GLY A 101 -9.10 -16.28 10.45
C GLY A 101 -7.62 -16.17 10.04
N LYS A 102 -7.34 -15.76 8.81
CA LYS A 102 -5.97 -15.52 8.33
C LYS A 102 -5.68 -14.04 8.21
N ASN A 103 -6.50 -13.30 7.45
CA ASN A 103 -6.32 -11.88 7.23
C ASN A 103 -7.63 -11.08 7.34
N ARG A 104 -8.70 -11.72 7.78
CA ARG A 104 -10.00 -11.10 7.95
C ARG A 104 -10.60 -11.49 9.29
N LEU A 105 -11.20 -10.48 9.97
CA LEU A 105 -11.83 -10.57 11.28
C LEU A 105 -10.85 -10.84 12.43
N GLY A 106 -11.33 -10.69 13.66
CA GLY A 106 -10.54 -10.94 14.86
C GLY A 106 -9.28 -10.10 14.96
N LYS A 107 -8.21 -10.73 15.42
CA LYS A 107 -6.92 -10.06 15.65
C LYS A 107 -6.02 -10.05 14.40
N VAL A 108 -6.54 -10.49 13.26
CA VAL A 108 -5.77 -10.60 12.00
C VAL A 108 -6.39 -9.77 10.87
N ASP A 109 -7.34 -8.91 11.18
CA ASP A 109 -8.11 -8.19 10.17
C ASP A 109 -7.27 -7.11 9.47
N THR A 110 -6.97 -7.31 8.20
CA THR A 110 -6.16 -6.39 7.39
C THR A 110 -6.76 -4.99 7.34
N MET A 111 -8.08 -4.89 7.12
CA MET A 111 -8.74 -3.59 7.01
C MET A 111 -8.63 -2.79 8.32
N ARG A 112 -8.89 -3.44 9.45
CA ARG A 112 -8.78 -2.80 10.78
C ARG A 112 -7.35 -2.45 11.15
N ARG A 113 -6.39 -3.20 10.61
CA ARG A 113 -4.96 -2.91 10.78
C ARG A 113 -4.51 -1.72 9.94
N LEU A 114 -5.38 -1.13 9.13
CA LEU A 114 -5.10 0.04 8.30
C LEU A 114 -3.96 -0.23 7.30
N ILE A 115 -4.03 -1.37 6.63
CA ILE A 115 -3.04 -1.75 5.62
C ILE A 115 -3.44 -1.15 4.27
N TYR A 116 -2.58 -0.26 3.77
CA TYR A 116 -2.78 0.46 2.51
C TYR A 116 -1.67 0.16 1.52
N ILE A 117 -1.97 0.36 0.23
CA ILE A 117 -0.95 0.65 -0.78
C ILE A 117 -0.98 2.17 -0.95
N HIS A 118 0.15 2.84 -0.71
CA HIS A 118 0.20 4.31 -0.74
C HIS A 118 1.54 4.83 -1.25
N GLY A 119 1.56 6.11 -1.59
CA GLY A 119 2.78 6.80 -1.99
C GLY A 119 3.67 7.15 -0.79
N ALA A 120 4.91 7.49 -1.09
CA ALA A 120 5.94 7.77 -0.09
C ALA A 120 6.87 8.89 -0.59
N PRO A 121 7.67 9.51 0.31
CA PRO A 121 8.69 10.46 -0.13
C PRO A 121 9.58 9.90 -1.23
N SER A 122 10.00 10.75 -2.17
CA SER A 122 10.75 10.32 -3.36
C SER A 122 12.10 9.68 -3.04
N ASP A 123 12.67 9.98 -1.87
CA ASP A 123 13.92 9.37 -1.40
C ASP A 123 13.72 8.04 -0.67
N THR A 124 12.49 7.56 -0.57
CA THR A 124 12.21 6.25 0.03
C THR A 124 12.80 5.15 -0.84
N LYS A 125 13.58 4.27 -0.21
CA LYS A 125 14.19 3.15 -0.94
C LYS A 125 13.14 2.11 -1.28
N MET A 126 12.84 1.96 -2.58
CA MET A 126 12.00 0.89 -3.10
C MET A 126 12.85 -0.34 -3.41
N GLY A 127 12.22 -1.51 -3.44
CA GLY A 127 12.91 -2.77 -3.64
C GLY A 127 13.48 -3.37 -2.36
N ALA A 128 13.24 -2.73 -1.21
CA ALA A 128 13.67 -3.19 0.11
C ALA A 128 12.59 -2.91 1.15
N PRO A 129 12.42 -3.78 2.16
CA PRO A 129 11.47 -3.55 3.26
C PRO A 129 11.82 -2.30 4.06
N GLY A 130 10.81 -1.64 4.63
CA GLY A 130 11.04 -0.45 5.43
C GLY A 130 9.80 0.16 6.06
N SER A 131 8.60 -0.35 5.77
CA SER A 131 7.36 0.21 6.30
C SER A 131 6.96 -0.42 7.64
N LYS A 132 5.83 0.01 8.17
CA LYS A 132 5.21 -0.54 9.40
C LYS A 132 4.01 -1.44 9.09
N GLY A 133 3.97 -2.03 7.89
CA GLY A 133 2.91 -2.93 7.45
C GLY A 133 2.33 -2.59 6.09
N CYS A 134 2.16 -1.33 5.78
CA CYS A 134 1.66 -0.87 4.49
C CYS A 134 2.63 -1.17 3.34
N VAL A 135 2.11 -1.12 2.12
CA VAL A 135 2.88 -1.30 0.88
C VAL A 135 3.15 0.08 0.29
N ARG A 136 4.41 0.51 0.30
CA ARG A 136 4.79 1.82 -0.23
C ARG A 136 5.22 1.71 -1.68
N MET A 137 4.78 2.67 -2.50
CA MET A 137 5.16 2.80 -3.91
C MET A 137 5.69 4.18 -4.19
N GLN A 138 6.45 4.32 -5.28
CA GLN A 138 6.75 5.63 -5.82
C GLN A 138 5.47 6.32 -6.27
N ASN A 139 5.38 7.63 -6.09
CA ASN A 139 4.14 8.38 -6.33
C ASN A 139 3.65 8.27 -7.78
N GLU A 140 4.57 8.37 -8.75
CA GLU A 140 4.24 8.28 -10.17
C GLU A 140 3.70 6.89 -10.54
N ASP A 141 4.33 5.84 -10.02
CA ASP A 141 3.89 4.46 -10.22
C ASP A 141 2.51 4.24 -9.63
N LEU A 142 2.29 4.78 -8.45
CA LEU A 142 1.02 4.66 -7.75
C LEU A 142 -0.12 5.37 -8.52
N ILE A 143 0.13 6.55 -9.04
CA ILE A 143 -0.87 7.28 -9.84
C ILE A 143 -1.25 6.46 -11.07
N GLN A 144 -0.28 5.87 -11.75
CA GLN A 144 -0.52 5.02 -12.91
C GLN A 144 -1.34 3.78 -12.53
N LEU A 145 -0.97 3.09 -11.47
CA LEU A 145 -1.68 1.91 -10.98
C LEU A 145 -3.10 2.27 -10.53
N PHE A 146 -3.26 3.38 -9.82
CA PHE A 146 -4.54 3.84 -9.29
C PHE A 146 -5.55 4.10 -10.41
N ALA A 147 -5.10 4.74 -11.49
CA ALA A 147 -5.98 5.07 -12.62
C ALA A 147 -6.52 3.84 -13.35
N ARG A 148 -5.75 2.75 -13.37
CA ARG A 148 -6.10 1.54 -14.14
C ARG A 148 -6.71 0.43 -13.29
N THR A 149 -6.72 0.55 -11.98
CA THR A 149 -7.12 -0.53 -11.07
C THR A 149 -8.49 -0.23 -10.46
N PRO A 150 -9.54 -0.99 -10.84
CA PRO A 150 -10.89 -0.75 -10.31
C PRO A 150 -11.00 -1.11 -8.83
N LEU A 151 -11.98 -0.48 -8.17
CA LEU A 151 -12.41 -0.88 -6.83
C LEU A 151 -12.83 -2.35 -6.86
N GLY A 152 -12.48 -3.10 -5.82
CA GLY A 152 -12.80 -4.53 -5.73
C GLY A 152 -11.79 -5.45 -6.41
N THR A 153 -10.75 -4.90 -7.04
CA THR A 153 -9.67 -5.71 -7.63
C THR A 153 -9.02 -6.55 -6.54
N ARG A 154 -8.79 -7.82 -6.84
CA ARG A 154 -8.13 -8.75 -5.90
C ARG A 154 -6.64 -8.50 -5.84
N VAL A 155 -6.07 -8.70 -4.66
CA VAL A 155 -4.63 -8.53 -4.39
C VAL A 155 -4.16 -9.75 -3.62
N LEU A 156 -3.21 -10.47 -4.19
CA LEU A 156 -2.55 -11.58 -3.50
C LEU A 156 -1.21 -11.09 -2.94
N ILE A 157 -0.99 -11.30 -1.65
CA ILE A 157 0.28 -10.97 -0.99
C ILE A 157 0.93 -12.28 -0.54
N GLU A 158 2.15 -12.54 -1.04
CA GLU A 158 2.92 -13.74 -0.68
C GLU A 158 4.43 -13.52 -0.61
#